data_a976fb1aca34b050e3807ced4709b162
#
_entry.id   a976fb1aca34b050e3807ced4709b162
#
_cell.length_a   1.000
_cell.length_b   1.000
_cell.length_c   1.000
_cell.angle_alpha   90.00
_cell.angle_beta   90.00
_cell.angle_gamma   90.00
#
_symmetry.space_group_name_H-M   'P 1'
#
loop_
_entity.id
_entity.type
_entity.pdbx_description
1 polymer ?
#
loop_
_entity_poly.entity_id
_entity_poly.type
_entity_poly.pdbx_seq_one_letter_code
_entity_poly.pdbx_strand_id
1 'polypeptide(L)'
;MSLYKKEYFGRLPELKKYAPEAFQSFIKFDSRALAAGKLSVKQKELIAVAVAHITGCPYCIDLHVGNAKKNESSREEVAEAIFVATALKAGSALAHGVNALNAYDGNGDEDLYKEAYFARLKEFADLNGEAFKAFIDFDTKSLKAKNLTEKEKELIAVACAHTTGCAYCINLHTKNAKRAGADLEEISEAIFVAVALKAGSALAHSVNALNAYDEK
;
A
#
# COMPACT_ATOMS: atom_id res chain seq x y z
N MET A 1 -7.60 -24.53 15.75
CA MET A 1 -6.25 -24.50 15.15
C MET A 1 -5.92 -23.08 14.69
N SER A 2 -4.69 -22.59 14.81
CA SER A 2 -4.33 -21.26 14.31
C SER A 2 -4.08 -21.32 12.80
N LEU A 3 -4.69 -20.42 12.02
CA LEU A 3 -4.48 -20.34 10.57
C LEU A 3 -3.18 -19.61 10.19
N TYR A 4 -2.64 -18.79 11.10
CA TYR A 4 -1.41 -18.02 10.91
C TYR A 4 -0.46 -18.24 12.08
N LYS A 5 0.67 -18.88 11.83
CA LYS A 5 1.78 -19.01 12.78
C LYS A 5 3.07 -18.61 12.08
N LYS A 6 3.97 -17.93 12.81
CA LYS A 6 5.27 -17.52 12.28
C LYS A 6 6.07 -18.71 11.72
N GLU A 7 6.01 -19.85 12.36
CA GLU A 7 6.67 -21.09 11.91
C GLU A 7 6.22 -21.57 10.53
N TYR A 8 4.96 -21.30 10.14
CA TYR A 8 4.43 -21.71 8.84
C TYR A 8 5.15 -21.02 7.68
N PHE A 9 5.66 -19.79 7.88
CA PHE A 9 6.41 -19.09 6.86
C PHE A 9 7.67 -19.85 6.42
N GLY A 10 8.21 -20.70 7.28
CA GLY A 10 9.31 -21.62 6.93
C GLY A 10 9.00 -22.62 5.81
N ARG A 11 7.71 -22.82 5.47
CA ARG A 11 7.27 -23.65 4.35
C ARG A 11 7.39 -22.98 2.98
N LEU A 12 7.55 -21.66 2.94
CA LEU A 12 7.61 -20.91 1.67
C LEU A 12 8.61 -21.49 0.66
N PRO A 13 9.82 -21.91 1.04
CA PRO A 13 10.77 -22.54 0.13
C PRO A 13 10.30 -23.83 -0.52
N GLU A 14 9.25 -24.50 -0.02
CA GLU A 14 8.71 -25.70 -0.65
C GLU A 14 8.20 -25.42 -2.08
N LEU A 15 7.67 -24.20 -2.32
CA LEU A 15 7.22 -23.78 -3.66
C LEU A 15 8.33 -23.81 -4.71
N LYS A 16 9.60 -23.64 -4.28
CA LYS A 16 10.74 -23.77 -5.20
C LYS A 16 10.82 -25.15 -5.85
N LYS A 17 10.32 -26.19 -5.20
CA LYS A 17 10.31 -27.55 -5.76
C LYS A 17 9.35 -27.67 -6.95
N TYR A 18 8.26 -26.91 -6.93
CA TYR A 18 7.18 -26.98 -7.91
C TYR A 18 7.30 -25.95 -9.04
N ALA A 19 7.90 -24.78 -8.74
CA ALA A 19 8.09 -23.68 -9.69
C ALA A 19 9.46 -22.99 -9.49
N PRO A 20 10.60 -23.68 -9.75
CA PRO A 20 11.92 -23.20 -9.38
C PRO A 20 12.32 -21.90 -10.06
N GLU A 21 12.04 -21.74 -11.34
CA GLU A 21 12.40 -20.56 -12.11
C GLU A 21 11.61 -19.33 -11.69
N ALA A 22 10.28 -19.47 -11.55
CA ALA A 22 9.40 -18.38 -11.10
C ALA A 22 9.77 -17.94 -9.68
N PHE A 23 10.01 -18.89 -8.76
CA PHE A 23 10.41 -18.61 -7.39
C PHE A 23 11.73 -17.83 -7.35
N GLN A 24 12.76 -18.28 -8.07
CA GLN A 24 14.05 -17.60 -8.09
C GLN A 24 13.97 -16.21 -8.72
N SER A 25 13.21 -16.07 -9.81
CA SER A 25 13.01 -14.78 -10.46
C SER A 25 12.29 -13.79 -9.55
N PHE A 26 11.28 -14.24 -8.80
CA PHE A 26 10.61 -13.41 -7.79
C PHE A 26 11.58 -12.97 -6.70
N ILE A 27 12.35 -13.87 -6.09
CA ILE A 27 13.30 -13.52 -5.03
C ILE A 27 14.33 -12.48 -5.53
N LYS A 28 14.82 -12.64 -6.78
CA LYS A 28 15.73 -11.66 -7.39
C LYS A 28 15.06 -10.30 -7.57
N PHE A 29 13.81 -10.28 -8.04
CA PHE A 29 13.03 -9.04 -8.19
C PHE A 29 12.80 -8.35 -6.86
N ASP A 30 12.30 -9.07 -5.86
CA ASP A 30 12.02 -8.58 -4.52
C ASP A 30 13.26 -7.95 -3.88
N SER A 31 14.40 -8.68 -3.89
CA SER A 31 15.68 -8.17 -3.40
C SER A 31 16.12 -6.88 -4.10
N ARG A 32 15.86 -6.73 -5.39
CA ARG A 32 16.24 -5.52 -6.14
C ARG A 32 15.31 -4.36 -5.84
N ALA A 33 14.01 -4.59 -5.73
CA ALA A 33 13.04 -3.57 -5.39
C ALA A 33 13.30 -2.95 -4.00
N LEU A 34 13.73 -3.78 -3.04
CA LEU A 34 14.01 -3.36 -1.66
C LEU A 34 15.45 -2.89 -1.42
N ALA A 35 16.38 -3.10 -2.35
CA ALA A 35 17.74 -2.61 -2.23
C ALA A 35 17.80 -1.08 -2.22
N ALA A 36 18.81 -0.50 -1.53
CA ALA A 36 19.03 0.94 -1.55
C ALA A 36 19.23 1.47 -2.98
N GLY A 37 18.65 2.63 -3.25
CA GLY A 37 18.70 3.36 -4.49
C GLY A 37 18.61 4.86 -4.22
N LYS A 38 17.68 5.56 -4.86
CA LYS A 38 17.30 6.93 -4.49
C LYS A 38 16.65 6.97 -3.11
N LEU A 39 15.84 5.95 -2.82
CA LEU A 39 15.30 5.72 -1.49
C LEU A 39 16.24 4.81 -0.70
N SER A 40 16.46 5.16 0.56
CA SER A 40 17.21 4.32 1.51
C SER A 40 16.44 3.02 1.80
N VAL A 41 17.13 1.98 2.29
CA VAL A 41 16.47 0.74 2.74
C VAL A 41 15.44 1.04 3.83
N LYS A 42 15.73 1.96 4.75
CA LYS A 42 14.77 2.40 5.78
C LYS A 42 13.47 2.91 5.18
N GLN A 43 13.54 3.81 4.20
CA GLN A 43 12.35 4.35 3.53
C GLN A 43 11.57 3.26 2.79
N LYS A 44 12.26 2.36 2.10
CA LYS A 44 11.63 1.24 1.39
C LYS A 44 10.95 0.26 2.35
N GLU A 45 11.53 -0.01 3.50
CA GLU A 45 10.90 -0.86 4.52
C GLU A 45 9.68 -0.19 5.16
N LEU A 46 9.67 1.13 5.35
CA LEU A 46 8.48 1.86 5.80
C LEU A 46 7.35 1.82 4.75
N ILE A 47 7.68 1.95 3.47
CA ILE A 47 6.73 1.74 2.36
C ILE A 47 6.21 0.29 2.39
N ALA A 48 7.09 -0.69 2.56
CA ALA A 48 6.73 -2.10 2.63
C ALA A 48 5.80 -2.40 3.82
N VAL A 49 6.06 -1.82 4.99
CA VAL A 49 5.15 -1.90 6.16
C VAL A 49 3.77 -1.37 5.80
N ALA A 50 3.68 -0.19 5.19
CA ALA A 50 2.40 0.41 4.80
C ALA A 50 1.65 -0.48 3.80
N VAL A 51 2.31 -0.96 2.76
CA VAL A 51 1.72 -1.85 1.74
C VAL A 51 1.30 -3.20 2.35
N ALA A 52 2.07 -3.75 3.29
CA ALA A 52 1.71 -4.98 4.00
C ALA A 52 0.38 -4.83 4.78
N HIS A 53 0.11 -3.64 5.34
CA HIS A 53 -1.17 -3.33 6.00
C HIS A 53 -2.32 -3.16 4.99
N ILE A 54 -2.06 -2.63 3.80
CA ILE A 54 -3.07 -2.58 2.72
C ILE A 54 -3.45 -4.01 2.29
N THR A 55 -2.46 -4.88 2.05
CA THR A 55 -2.68 -6.26 1.61
C THR A 55 -3.20 -7.18 2.73
N GLY A 56 -3.03 -6.79 4.00
CA GLY A 56 -3.45 -7.59 5.16
C GLY A 56 -2.62 -8.86 5.37
N CYS A 57 -1.36 -8.88 4.92
CA CYS A 57 -0.48 -10.03 5.01
C CYS A 57 0.25 -10.08 6.37
N PRO A 58 -0.10 -10.97 7.30
CA PRO A 58 0.52 -11.00 8.63
C PRO A 58 2.00 -11.38 8.58
N TYR A 59 2.41 -12.22 7.63
CA TYR A 59 3.81 -12.58 7.43
C TYR A 59 4.63 -11.39 6.93
N CYS A 60 4.07 -10.62 5.99
CA CYS A 60 4.72 -9.42 5.46
C CYS A 60 4.84 -8.34 6.54
N ILE A 61 3.81 -8.16 7.36
CA ILE A 61 3.85 -7.21 8.50
C ILE A 61 4.97 -7.59 9.46
N ASP A 62 5.05 -8.85 9.92
CA ASP A 62 6.09 -9.30 10.85
C ASP A 62 7.49 -9.11 10.26
N LEU A 63 7.68 -9.48 8.99
CA LEU A 63 8.96 -9.37 8.29
C LEU A 63 9.42 -7.91 8.16
N HIS A 64 8.57 -7.05 7.57
CA HIS A 64 8.96 -5.69 7.21
C HIS A 64 9.01 -4.74 8.40
N VAL A 65 8.18 -4.95 9.44
CA VAL A 65 8.36 -4.23 10.72
C VAL A 65 9.69 -4.61 11.36
N GLY A 66 10.06 -5.91 11.34
CA GLY A 66 11.36 -6.37 11.83
C GLY A 66 12.53 -5.76 11.05
N ASN A 67 12.41 -5.67 9.73
CA ASN A 67 13.42 -5.06 8.86
C ASN A 67 13.50 -3.53 9.04
N ALA A 68 12.36 -2.84 9.12
CA ALA A 68 12.32 -1.40 9.40
C ALA A 68 13.06 -1.08 10.71
N LYS A 69 12.81 -1.88 11.77
CA LYS A 69 13.53 -1.75 13.05
C LYS A 69 15.05 -1.97 12.88
N LYS A 70 15.49 -2.98 12.12
CA LYS A 70 16.91 -3.24 11.85
C LYS A 70 17.58 -2.10 11.08
N ASN A 71 16.82 -1.38 10.27
CA ASN A 71 17.25 -0.20 9.53
C ASN A 71 16.93 1.12 10.26
N GLU A 72 16.88 1.07 11.58
CA GLU A 72 16.80 2.23 12.48
C GLU A 72 15.51 3.07 12.35
N SER A 73 14.41 2.44 11.91
CA SER A 73 13.11 3.09 12.00
C SER A 73 12.61 3.11 13.44
N SER A 74 12.14 4.27 13.88
CA SER A 74 11.51 4.42 15.19
C SER A 74 10.09 3.82 15.20
N ARG A 75 9.54 3.61 16.40
CA ARG A 75 8.14 3.16 16.55
C ARG A 75 7.16 4.19 16.01
N GLU A 76 7.49 5.46 16.17
CA GLU A 76 6.72 6.60 15.71
C GLU A 76 6.67 6.64 14.18
N GLU A 77 7.79 6.44 13.49
CA GLU A 77 7.86 6.37 12.02
C GLU A 77 7.06 5.19 11.48
N VAL A 78 7.17 4.02 12.12
CA VAL A 78 6.38 2.82 11.75
C VAL A 78 4.88 3.11 11.95
N ALA A 79 4.49 3.72 13.07
CA ALA A 79 3.09 4.07 13.32
C ALA A 79 2.56 5.08 12.29
N GLU A 80 3.36 6.09 11.93
CA GLU A 80 2.99 7.06 10.90
C GLU A 80 2.79 6.40 9.53
N ALA A 81 3.67 5.48 9.12
CA ALA A 81 3.52 4.72 7.89
C ALA A 81 2.22 3.88 7.88
N ILE A 82 1.86 3.26 9.01
CA ILE A 82 0.61 2.52 9.18
C ILE A 82 -0.60 3.45 9.06
N PHE A 83 -0.55 4.66 9.66
CA PHE A 83 -1.66 5.61 9.55
C PHE A 83 -1.83 6.17 8.14
N VAL A 84 -0.74 6.41 7.40
CA VAL A 84 -0.83 6.72 5.96
C VAL A 84 -1.53 5.59 5.20
N ALA A 85 -1.13 4.33 5.41
CA ALA A 85 -1.79 3.19 4.78
C ALA A 85 -3.29 3.10 5.12
N THR A 86 -3.65 3.36 6.39
CA THR A 86 -5.05 3.34 6.85
C THR A 86 -5.87 4.43 6.16
N ALA A 87 -5.32 5.66 6.08
CA ALA A 87 -5.95 6.79 5.39
C ALA A 87 -6.12 6.49 3.89
N LEU A 88 -5.09 5.96 3.24
CA LEU A 88 -5.15 5.61 1.81
C LEU A 88 -6.14 4.48 1.51
N LYS A 89 -6.25 3.49 2.39
CA LYS A 89 -7.22 2.40 2.22
C LYS A 89 -8.66 2.92 2.32
N ALA A 90 -8.94 3.74 3.32
CA ALA A 90 -10.25 4.39 3.50
C ALA A 90 -10.52 5.42 2.38
N GLY A 91 -9.56 6.29 2.07
CA GLY A 91 -9.66 7.29 1.02
C GLY A 91 -9.88 6.71 -0.37
N SER A 92 -9.24 5.56 -0.66
CA SER A 92 -9.49 4.82 -1.90
C SER A 92 -10.95 4.36 -2.02
N ALA A 93 -11.52 3.83 -0.94
CA ALA A 93 -12.93 3.42 -0.93
C ALA A 93 -13.87 4.62 -1.16
N LEU A 94 -13.59 5.74 -0.47
CA LEU A 94 -14.38 6.97 -0.63
C LEU A 94 -14.21 7.59 -2.04
N ALA A 95 -12.99 7.61 -2.58
CA ALA A 95 -12.72 8.15 -3.92
C ALA A 95 -13.45 7.36 -5.02
N HIS A 96 -13.51 6.04 -4.91
CA HIS A 96 -14.31 5.20 -5.81
C HIS A 96 -15.82 5.42 -5.67
N GLY A 97 -16.29 6.01 -4.57
CA GLY A 97 -17.69 6.42 -4.40
C GLY A 97 -18.15 7.41 -5.47
N VAL A 98 -17.25 8.20 -6.05
CA VAL A 98 -17.57 9.06 -7.20
C VAL A 98 -18.09 8.27 -8.38
N ASN A 99 -17.52 7.08 -8.63
CA ASN A 99 -18.01 6.20 -9.70
C ASN A 99 -19.41 5.65 -9.39
N ALA A 100 -19.69 5.37 -8.10
CA ALA A 100 -21.03 4.97 -7.66
C ALA A 100 -22.07 6.08 -7.87
N LEU A 101 -21.71 7.34 -7.56
CA LEU A 101 -22.57 8.50 -7.83
C LEU A 101 -22.84 8.64 -9.33
N ASN A 102 -21.82 8.54 -10.19
CA ASN A 102 -21.98 8.58 -11.63
C ASN A 102 -22.92 7.48 -12.15
N ALA A 103 -22.72 6.26 -11.67
CA ALA A 103 -23.56 5.12 -12.05
C ALA A 103 -25.03 5.28 -11.59
N TYR A 104 -25.23 5.78 -10.36
CA TYR A 104 -26.56 6.01 -9.80
C TYR A 104 -27.36 7.07 -10.59
N ASP A 105 -26.68 8.15 -11.00
CA ASP A 105 -27.31 9.25 -11.73
C ASP A 105 -27.46 8.98 -13.23
N GLY A 106 -26.93 7.86 -13.73
CA GLY A 106 -26.91 7.58 -15.17
C GLY A 106 -25.98 8.52 -15.96
N ASN A 107 -25.07 9.22 -15.29
CA ASN A 107 -24.13 10.17 -15.90
C ASN A 107 -22.87 9.48 -16.47
N GLY A 108 -22.94 8.19 -16.78
CA GLY A 108 -21.84 7.46 -17.39
C GLY A 108 -21.66 7.85 -18.85
N ASP A 109 -20.58 8.58 -19.17
CA ASP A 109 -20.05 8.59 -20.52
C ASP A 109 -19.10 7.39 -20.71
N GLU A 110 -18.40 7.31 -21.85
CA GLU A 110 -17.46 6.22 -22.14
C GLU A 110 -16.27 6.18 -21.18
N ASP A 111 -15.96 7.28 -20.48
CA ASP A 111 -14.85 7.38 -19.56
C ASP A 111 -15.26 7.06 -18.12
N LEU A 112 -14.82 5.94 -17.57
CA LEU A 112 -15.10 5.54 -16.19
C LEU A 112 -14.33 6.38 -15.15
N TYR A 113 -13.18 6.96 -15.53
CA TYR A 113 -12.31 7.77 -14.67
C TYR A 113 -11.89 9.06 -15.37
N LYS A 114 -12.47 10.18 -14.97
CA LYS A 114 -12.01 11.54 -15.34
C LYS A 114 -11.56 12.28 -14.10
N GLU A 115 -10.47 13.04 -14.19
CA GLU A 115 -10.01 13.89 -13.07
C GLU A 115 -11.13 14.85 -12.63
N ALA A 116 -11.91 15.37 -13.57
CA ALA A 116 -13.03 16.26 -13.29
C ALA A 116 -14.12 15.61 -12.40
N TYR A 117 -14.32 14.31 -12.49
CA TYR A 117 -15.30 13.61 -11.66
C TYR A 117 -14.94 13.63 -10.17
N PHE A 118 -13.66 13.76 -9.83
CA PHE A 118 -13.23 13.81 -8.44
C PHE A 118 -13.85 14.99 -7.67
N ALA A 119 -14.27 16.03 -8.36
CA ALA A 119 -14.99 17.15 -7.74
C ALA A 119 -16.32 16.73 -7.08
N ARG A 120 -16.94 15.64 -7.54
CA ARG A 120 -18.16 15.06 -6.98
C ARG A 120 -17.95 14.49 -5.57
N LEU A 121 -16.70 14.30 -5.14
CA LEU A 121 -16.41 13.86 -3.77
C LEU A 121 -17.08 14.74 -2.71
N LYS A 122 -17.29 16.02 -3.03
CA LYS A 122 -17.98 16.99 -2.16
C LYS A 122 -19.44 16.62 -1.86
N GLU A 123 -20.09 15.89 -2.76
CA GLU A 123 -21.48 15.48 -2.58
C GLU A 123 -21.64 14.58 -1.34
N PHE A 124 -20.60 13.82 -0.97
CA PHE A 124 -20.62 13.05 0.28
C PHE A 124 -20.67 13.92 1.55
N ALA A 125 -20.21 15.18 1.48
CA ALA A 125 -20.37 16.12 2.59
C ALA A 125 -21.85 16.51 2.80
N ASP A 126 -22.62 16.59 1.71
CA ASP A 126 -24.05 16.90 1.78
C ASP A 126 -24.87 15.67 2.20
N LEU A 127 -24.45 14.48 1.76
CA LEU A 127 -25.13 13.20 2.08
C LEU A 127 -24.84 12.70 3.50
N ASN A 128 -23.61 12.87 4.00
CA ASN A 128 -23.18 12.44 5.33
C ASN A 128 -22.03 13.32 5.87
N GLY A 129 -22.36 14.58 6.19
CA GLY A 129 -21.39 15.62 6.51
C GLY A 129 -20.54 15.35 7.73
N GLU A 130 -21.07 14.73 8.77
CA GLU A 130 -20.29 14.43 9.99
C GLU A 130 -19.22 13.39 9.73
N ALA A 131 -19.56 12.27 9.09
CA ALA A 131 -18.61 11.23 8.75
C ALA A 131 -17.58 11.73 7.73
N PHE A 132 -18.00 12.49 6.72
CA PHE A 132 -17.10 13.09 5.74
C PHE A 132 -16.08 14.02 6.39
N LYS A 133 -16.53 14.94 7.25
CA LYS A 133 -15.65 15.87 7.98
C LYS A 133 -14.65 15.12 8.88
N ALA A 134 -15.12 14.11 9.61
CA ALA A 134 -14.26 13.30 10.47
C ALA A 134 -13.20 12.54 9.65
N PHE A 135 -13.57 12.01 8.47
CA PHE A 135 -12.61 11.37 7.56
C PHE A 135 -11.56 12.37 7.05
N ILE A 136 -11.96 13.56 6.60
CA ILE A 136 -11.02 14.58 6.09
C ILE A 136 -10.04 15.03 7.19
N ASP A 137 -10.51 15.17 8.44
CA ASP A 137 -9.64 15.49 9.59
C ASP A 137 -8.62 14.36 9.85
N PHE A 138 -9.06 13.12 9.82
CA PHE A 138 -8.21 11.94 9.97
C PHE A 138 -7.17 11.85 8.85
N ASP A 139 -7.58 11.98 7.59
CA ASP A 139 -6.72 11.92 6.41
C ASP A 139 -5.64 13.01 6.45
N THR A 140 -6.06 14.25 6.70
CA THR A 140 -5.15 15.41 6.83
C THR A 140 -4.11 15.19 7.94
N LYS A 141 -4.52 14.69 9.10
CA LYS A 141 -3.61 14.42 10.23
C LYS A 141 -2.65 13.26 9.94
N SER A 142 -3.10 12.25 9.22
CA SER A 142 -2.28 11.09 8.84
C SER A 142 -1.17 11.48 7.87
N LEU A 143 -1.46 12.38 6.92
CA LEU A 143 -0.50 12.85 5.91
C LEU A 143 0.37 14.03 6.38
N LYS A 144 0.01 14.72 7.47
CA LYS A 144 0.79 15.84 8.01
C LYS A 144 2.18 15.38 8.42
N ALA A 145 3.22 16.10 7.97
CA ALA A 145 4.61 15.86 8.38
C ALA A 145 4.80 15.91 9.90
N LYS A 146 5.58 14.94 10.43
CA LYS A 146 5.93 14.85 11.85
C LYS A 146 7.30 14.15 11.99
N ASN A 147 7.36 12.86 12.34
CA ASN A 147 8.61 12.09 12.34
C ASN A 147 9.01 11.71 10.90
N LEU A 148 8.01 11.45 10.05
CA LEU A 148 8.21 11.36 8.60
C LEU A 148 7.92 12.73 7.96
N THR A 149 8.74 13.08 6.97
CA THR A 149 8.56 14.28 6.15
C THR A 149 7.32 14.14 5.26
N GLU A 150 6.81 15.26 4.73
CA GLU A 150 5.71 15.27 3.76
C GLU A 150 6.07 14.42 2.53
N LYS A 151 7.30 14.54 2.02
CA LYS A 151 7.79 13.74 0.88
C LYS A 151 7.71 12.24 1.16
N GLU A 152 8.19 11.80 2.31
CA GLU A 152 8.16 10.37 2.69
C GLU A 152 6.72 9.85 2.81
N LYS A 153 5.82 10.63 3.42
CA LYS A 153 4.41 10.26 3.54
C LYS A 153 3.71 10.18 2.18
N GLU A 154 3.99 11.10 1.28
CA GLU A 154 3.42 11.08 -0.07
C GLU A 154 4.00 9.93 -0.91
N LEU A 155 5.27 9.54 -0.75
CA LEU A 155 5.84 8.35 -1.40
C LEU A 155 5.19 7.05 -0.87
N ILE A 156 4.93 6.97 0.43
CA ILE A 156 4.15 5.87 1.02
C ILE A 156 2.72 5.89 0.44
N ALA A 157 2.10 7.05 0.34
CA ALA A 157 0.75 7.20 -0.21
C ALA A 157 0.68 6.78 -1.69
N VAL A 158 1.67 7.12 -2.51
CA VAL A 158 1.81 6.66 -3.91
C VAL A 158 1.83 5.13 -3.96
N ALA A 159 2.68 4.48 -3.16
CA ALA A 159 2.76 3.02 -3.10
C ALA A 159 1.43 2.37 -2.67
N CYS A 160 0.77 2.92 -1.66
CA CYS A 160 -0.53 2.49 -1.19
C CYS A 160 -1.62 2.67 -2.27
N ALA A 161 -1.62 3.80 -2.99
CA ALA A 161 -2.56 4.09 -4.07
C ALA A 161 -2.43 3.07 -5.22
N HIS A 162 -1.20 2.68 -5.60
CA HIS A 162 -0.96 1.62 -6.58
C HIS A 162 -1.38 0.24 -6.07
N THR A 163 -1.28 0.02 -4.76
CA THR A 163 -1.73 -1.24 -4.14
C THR A 163 -3.25 -1.36 -4.15
N THR A 164 -3.98 -0.29 -3.86
CA THR A 164 -5.45 -0.25 -3.90
C THR A 164 -6.02 -0.15 -5.32
N GLY A 165 -5.22 0.28 -6.30
CA GLY A 165 -5.66 0.49 -7.69
C GLY A 165 -6.53 1.73 -7.89
N CYS A 166 -6.45 2.70 -6.99
CA CYS A 166 -7.28 3.92 -7.03
C CYS A 166 -6.68 4.96 -8.00
N ALA A 167 -7.25 5.12 -9.17
CA ALA A 167 -6.78 6.07 -10.18
C ALA A 167 -6.74 7.52 -9.67
N TYR A 168 -7.75 7.94 -8.91
CA TYR A 168 -7.79 9.27 -8.30
C TYR A 168 -6.68 9.47 -7.27
N CYS A 169 -6.44 8.45 -6.42
CA CYS A 169 -5.40 8.51 -5.40
C CYS A 169 -4.01 8.52 -6.03
N ILE A 170 -3.78 7.72 -7.08
CA ILE A 170 -2.51 7.73 -7.84
C ILE A 170 -2.24 9.12 -8.39
N ASN A 171 -3.22 9.73 -9.08
CA ASN A 171 -3.06 11.08 -9.63
C ASN A 171 -2.79 12.14 -8.55
N LEU A 172 -3.56 12.12 -7.46
CA LEU A 172 -3.44 13.07 -6.36
C LEU A 172 -2.06 12.97 -5.67
N HIS A 173 -1.71 11.77 -5.19
CA HIS A 173 -0.50 11.58 -4.38
C HIS A 173 0.78 11.65 -5.21
N THR A 174 0.76 11.30 -6.50
CA THR A 174 1.89 11.55 -7.40
C THR A 174 2.16 13.04 -7.57
N LYS A 175 1.10 13.86 -7.74
CA LYS A 175 1.23 15.33 -7.81
C LYS A 175 1.73 15.91 -6.48
N ASN A 176 1.25 15.39 -5.35
CA ASN A 176 1.66 15.82 -4.03
C ASN A 176 3.12 15.45 -3.76
N ALA A 177 3.54 14.21 -4.03
CA ALA A 177 4.92 13.77 -3.89
C ALA A 177 5.88 14.68 -4.69
N LYS A 178 5.52 15.00 -5.96
CA LYS A 178 6.27 15.94 -6.76
C LYS A 178 6.37 17.33 -6.11
N ARG A 179 5.27 17.86 -5.57
CA ARG A 179 5.25 19.15 -4.86
C ARG A 179 6.09 19.12 -3.59
N ALA A 180 6.13 17.99 -2.89
CA ALA A 180 6.98 17.77 -1.72
C ALA A 180 8.46 17.51 -2.07
N GLY A 181 8.83 17.58 -3.36
CA GLY A 181 10.20 17.48 -3.83
C GLY A 181 10.68 16.07 -4.16
N ALA A 182 9.76 15.12 -4.38
CA ALA A 182 10.12 13.81 -4.91
C ALA A 182 10.42 13.90 -6.41
N ASP A 183 11.51 13.27 -6.84
CA ASP A 183 11.79 13.07 -8.25
C ASP A 183 11.10 11.81 -8.81
N LEU A 184 11.13 11.65 -10.13
CA LEU A 184 10.46 10.53 -10.79
C LEU A 184 11.12 9.18 -10.44
N GLU A 185 12.41 9.16 -10.16
CA GLU A 185 13.14 7.95 -9.77
C GLU A 185 12.69 7.48 -8.38
N GLU A 186 12.56 8.40 -7.40
CA GLU A 186 12.03 8.11 -6.06
C GLU A 186 10.59 7.56 -6.13
N ILE A 187 9.75 8.19 -6.95
CA ILE A 187 8.36 7.73 -7.18
C ILE A 187 8.35 6.33 -7.80
N SER A 188 9.20 6.09 -8.81
CA SER A 188 9.34 4.78 -9.44
C SER A 188 9.78 3.70 -8.45
N GLU A 189 10.75 4.00 -7.60
CA GLU A 189 11.21 3.05 -6.57
C GLU A 189 10.09 2.73 -5.57
N ALA A 190 9.31 3.72 -5.12
CA ALA A 190 8.16 3.49 -4.25
C ALA A 190 7.10 2.58 -4.92
N ILE A 191 6.85 2.78 -6.22
CA ILE A 191 5.94 1.92 -6.99
C ILE A 191 6.50 0.48 -7.07
N PHE A 192 7.80 0.30 -7.34
CA PHE A 192 8.39 -1.04 -7.39
C PHE A 192 8.37 -1.77 -6.03
N VAL A 193 8.49 -1.06 -4.91
CA VAL A 193 8.24 -1.64 -3.59
C VAL A 193 6.80 -2.13 -3.49
N ALA A 194 5.81 -1.33 -3.93
CA ALA A 194 4.41 -1.76 -3.91
C ALA A 194 4.17 -3.01 -4.77
N VAL A 195 4.78 -3.10 -5.96
CA VAL A 195 4.69 -4.28 -6.85
C VAL A 195 5.29 -5.51 -6.16
N ALA A 196 6.48 -5.39 -5.57
CA ALA A 196 7.14 -6.48 -4.86
C ALA A 196 6.29 -6.96 -3.68
N LEU A 197 5.75 -6.05 -2.88
CA LEU A 197 4.91 -6.38 -1.73
C LEU A 197 3.57 -7.00 -2.10
N LYS A 198 2.92 -6.57 -3.19
CA LYS A 198 1.69 -7.23 -3.69
C LYS A 198 1.97 -8.67 -4.10
N ALA A 199 3.02 -8.89 -4.88
CA ALA A 199 3.44 -10.22 -5.30
C ALA A 199 3.90 -11.07 -4.10
N GLY A 200 4.72 -10.49 -3.22
CA GLY A 200 5.21 -11.14 -2.00
C GLY A 200 4.09 -11.52 -1.03
N SER A 201 3.06 -10.68 -0.91
CA SER A 201 1.87 -10.99 -0.12
C SER A 201 1.12 -12.22 -0.67
N ALA A 202 0.91 -12.28 -1.98
CA ALA A 202 0.28 -13.45 -2.62
C ALA A 202 1.13 -14.71 -2.40
N LEU A 203 2.44 -14.59 -2.58
CA LEU A 203 3.37 -15.71 -2.35
C LEU A 203 3.42 -16.14 -0.88
N ALA A 204 3.45 -15.20 0.06
CA ALA A 204 3.47 -15.50 1.50
C ALA A 204 2.20 -16.25 1.97
N HIS A 205 1.03 -15.88 1.44
CA HIS A 205 -0.22 -16.60 1.75
C HIS A 205 -0.27 -18.02 1.18
N SER A 206 0.61 -18.40 0.25
CA SER A 206 0.66 -19.75 -0.28
C SER A 206 0.97 -20.81 0.80
N VAL A 207 1.60 -20.44 1.92
CA VAL A 207 1.84 -21.37 3.02
C VAL A 207 0.52 -21.87 3.65
N ASN A 208 -0.53 -21.02 3.61
CA ASN A 208 -1.86 -21.40 4.05
C ASN A 208 -2.49 -22.44 3.08
N ALA A 209 -2.27 -22.26 1.77
CA ALA A 209 -2.71 -23.24 0.77
C ALA A 209 -1.97 -24.57 0.91
N LEU A 210 -0.65 -24.55 1.17
CA LEU A 210 0.12 -25.76 1.45
C LEU A 210 -0.40 -26.47 2.70
N ASN A 211 -0.68 -25.74 3.78
CA ASN A 211 -1.24 -26.32 5.01
C ASN A 211 -2.62 -26.96 4.74
N ALA A 212 -3.51 -26.24 4.05
CA ALA A 212 -4.85 -26.75 3.73
C ALA A 212 -4.81 -27.97 2.78
N TYR A 213 -3.86 -28.00 1.84
CA TYR A 213 -3.69 -29.14 0.94
C TYR A 213 -3.22 -30.41 1.67
N ASP A 214 -2.38 -30.25 2.70
CA ASP A 214 -1.83 -31.37 3.49
C ASP A 214 -2.76 -31.80 4.65
N GLU A 215 -3.80 -31.03 4.99
CA GLU A 215 -4.82 -31.45 5.96
C GLU A 215 -5.62 -32.65 5.39
N LYS A 216 -5.68 -33.74 6.20
CA LYS A 216 -6.43 -34.97 5.89
C LYS A 216 -7.85 -34.90 6.43
#